data_c5f75d8f4e938c3907f020c9e78326dd
#
_entry.id   c5f75d8f4e938c3907f020c9e78326dd
#
_cell.length_a   1.000
_cell.length_b   1.000
_cell.length_c   1.000
_cell.angle_alpha   90.00
_cell.angle_beta   90.00
_cell.angle_gamma   90.00
#
_symmetry.space_group_name_H-M   'P 1'
#
loop_
_entity.id
_entity.type
_entity.pdbx_description
1 polymer ?
#
loop_
_entity_poly.entity_id
_entity_poly.type
_entity_poly.pdbx_seq_one_letter_code
_entity_poly.pdbx_strand_id
1 'polypeptide(L)'
;MKTKRYFKLILKPYRVILKHFDKEIRISIGKKFCCFPQLEEQEIEIPIFENSNGRNAFHNKMKRRLKENNIDGEFSCEILSFLHEIGHIYTYKRINEIKYNIGTIIIQELQAKFANPKYLDFFYNWYFNLKLERDADKWAMDFIKSNQELVEEWQDMLQLNYNKVMPKFINHMKIKYNKDLLAE
;
A
#
# COMPACT_ATOMS: atom_id res chain seq x y z
N MET A 1 -2.78 21.41 15.08
CA MET A 1 -2.47 20.44 16.16
C MET A 1 -3.33 19.18 16.12
N LYS A 2 -4.68 19.26 15.97
CA LYS A 2 -5.60 18.09 15.97
C LYS A 2 -5.38 17.10 14.80
N THR A 3 -5.11 17.55 13.57
CA THR A 3 -4.89 16.68 12.40
C THR A 3 -3.69 15.73 12.58
N LYS A 4 -2.57 16.22 13.12
CA LYS A 4 -1.38 15.39 13.42
C LYS A 4 -1.69 14.25 14.42
N ARG A 5 -2.65 14.47 15.34
CA ARG A 5 -3.09 13.44 16.29
C ARG A 5 -3.82 12.30 15.56
N TYR A 6 -4.68 12.63 14.59
CA TYR A 6 -5.38 11.60 13.80
C TYR A 6 -4.39 10.77 12.97
N PHE A 7 -3.39 11.39 12.34
CA PHE A 7 -2.35 10.66 11.61
C PHE A 7 -1.60 9.67 12.50
N LYS A 8 -1.25 10.08 13.72
CA LYS A 8 -0.63 9.17 14.69
C LYS A 8 -1.53 7.97 15.03
N LEU A 9 -2.85 8.20 15.16
CA LEU A 9 -3.80 7.14 15.46
C LEU A 9 -4.01 6.19 14.27
N ILE A 10 -4.09 6.71 13.04
CA ILE A 10 -4.20 5.91 11.81
C ILE A 10 -2.97 5.01 11.64
N LEU A 11 -1.77 5.54 11.86
CA LEU A 11 -0.52 4.80 11.70
C LEU A 11 -0.20 3.84 12.86
N LYS A 12 -0.94 3.92 13.98
CA LYS A 12 -0.64 3.12 15.17
C LYS A 12 -0.60 1.60 14.90
N PRO A 13 -1.61 0.98 14.25
CA PRO A 13 -1.60 -0.46 14.01
C PRO A 13 -0.45 -0.88 13.08
N TYR A 14 -0.15 -0.11 12.04
CA TYR A 14 0.99 -0.39 11.16
C TYR A 14 2.33 -0.42 11.92
N ARG A 15 2.52 0.49 12.88
CA ARG A 15 3.71 0.48 13.75
C ARG A 15 3.78 -0.75 14.65
N VAL A 16 2.64 -1.31 15.04
CA VAL A 16 2.60 -2.57 15.81
C VAL A 16 3.04 -3.71 14.91
N ILE A 17 2.52 -3.78 13.68
CA ILE A 17 2.89 -4.79 12.69
C ILE A 17 4.39 -4.73 12.38
N LEU A 18 4.96 -3.53 12.18
CA LEU A 18 6.38 -3.37 11.86
C LEU A 18 7.33 -3.88 12.94
N LYS A 19 6.91 -4.00 14.19
CA LYS A 19 7.73 -4.57 15.26
C LYS A 19 8.01 -6.08 15.10
N HIS A 20 7.30 -6.76 14.22
CA HIS A 20 7.52 -8.17 13.91
C HIS A 20 8.61 -8.38 12.84
N PHE A 21 9.15 -7.30 12.29
CA PHE A 21 10.21 -7.34 11.28
C PHE A 21 11.52 -6.87 11.87
N ASP A 22 12.62 -7.45 11.40
CA ASP A 22 14.00 -7.16 11.86
C ASP A 22 14.59 -5.88 11.23
N LYS A 23 13.88 -5.26 10.28
CA LYS A 23 14.29 -4.00 9.64
C LYS A 23 13.63 -2.80 10.30
N GLU A 24 14.39 -1.74 10.46
CA GLU A 24 13.85 -0.45 10.87
C GLU A 24 13.17 0.22 9.69
N ILE A 25 11.83 0.24 9.72
CA ILE A 25 10.98 0.77 8.65
C ILE A 25 10.18 1.95 9.20
N ARG A 26 10.34 3.11 8.58
CA ARG A 26 9.51 4.28 8.86
C ARG A 26 8.18 4.17 8.15
N ILE A 27 7.14 4.79 8.73
CA ILE A 27 5.85 4.95 8.07
C ILE A 27 5.39 6.40 8.14
N SER A 28 4.87 6.86 7.03
CA SER A 28 4.27 8.18 6.88
C SER A 28 2.89 8.11 6.20
N ILE A 29 2.22 9.24 6.14
CA ILE A 29 0.96 9.37 5.40
C ILE A 29 1.28 9.82 3.97
N GLY A 30 0.80 9.06 3.00
CA GLY A 30 0.94 9.33 1.57
C GLY A 30 -0.37 9.37 0.82
N LYS A 31 -0.29 9.43 -0.49
CA LYS A 31 -1.45 9.40 -1.40
C LYS A 31 -1.81 7.98 -1.85
N LYS A 32 -0.86 7.07 -1.82
CA LYS A 32 -0.99 5.65 -2.17
C LYS A 32 -0.07 4.82 -1.29
N PHE A 33 -0.26 3.51 -1.25
CA PHE A 33 0.78 2.62 -0.74
C PHE A 33 2.01 2.73 -1.66
N CYS A 34 3.15 2.96 -1.07
CA CYS A 34 4.42 3.07 -1.79
C CYS A 34 5.57 2.87 -0.81
N CYS A 35 6.63 2.20 -1.21
CA CYS A 35 7.83 2.09 -0.40
C CYS A 35 9.02 2.80 -1.05
N PHE A 36 9.98 3.16 -0.22
CA PHE A 36 11.25 3.77 -0.61
C PHE A 36 12.40 2.94 -0.04
N PRO A 37 12.65 1.74 -0.60
CA PRO A 37 13.64 0.80 -0.05
C PRO A 37 15.09 1.27 -0.24
N GLN A 38 15.32 2.22 -1.14
CA GLN A 38 16.62 2.79 -1.46
C GLN A 38 17.07 3.89 -0.50
N LEU A 39 16.18 4.41 0.34
CA LEU A 39 16.52 5.44 1.31
C LEU A 39 17.38 4.83 2.43
N GLU A 40 18.25 5.65 3.03
CA GLU A 40 19.01 5.30 4.21
C GLU A 40 18.08 4.85 5.35
N GLU A 41 16.97 5.58 5.54
CA GLU A 41 15.85 5.15 6.37
C GLU A 41 14.74 4.64 5.44
N GLN A 42 14.56 3.31 5.37
CA GLN A 42 13.52 2.68 4.57
C GLN A 42 12.15 3.16 5.03
N GLU A 43 11.29 3.55 4.10
CA GLU A 43 9.99 4.15 4.41
C GLU A 43 8.86 3.53 3.59
N ILE A 44 7.68 3.40 4.23
CA ILE A 44 6.42 3.04 3.57
C ILE A 44 5.42 4.18 3.79
N GLU A 45 4.85 4.68 2.70
CA GLU A 45 3.71 5.59 2.74
C GLU A 45 2.40 4.81 2.84
N ILE A 46 1.53 5.25 3.75
CA ILE A 46 0.19 4.69 3.99
C ILE A 46 -0.86 5.71 3.53
N PRO A 47 -1.74 5.37 2.57
CA PRO A 47 -2.80 6.28 2.13
C PRO A 47 -3.90 6.40 3.18
N ILE A 48 -4.45 7.61 3.32
CA ILE A 48 -5.70 7.83 4.08
C ILE A 48 -6.90 7.59 3.16
N PHE A 49 -6.80 8.06 1.92
CA PHE A 49 -7.82 7.90 0.89
C PHE A 49 -7.13 7.41 -0.38
N GLU A 50 -7.44 6.21 -0.80
CA GLU A 50 -6.85 5.64 -2.00
C GLU A 50 -7.81 5.73 -3.18
N ASN A 51 -7.27 6.02 -4.37
CA ASN A 51 -8.06 6.01 -5.59
C ASN A 51 -8.52 4.58 -5.90
N SER A 52 -9.83 4.41 -6.11
CA SER A 52 -10.49 3.11 -6.22
C SER A 52 -10.00 2.22 -7.38
N ASN A 53 -9.59 2.80 -8.51
CA ASN A 53 -9.27 2.01 -9.71
C ASN A 53 -7.95 1.21 -9.57
N GLY A 54 -6.87 1.86 -9.11
CA GLY A 54 -5.59 1.19 -8.90
C GLY A 54 -5.65 0.18 -7.77
N ARG A 55 -6.41 0.49 -6.71
CA ARG A 55 -6.65 -0.39 -5.58
C ARG A 55 -7.35 -1.69 -5.99
N ASN A 56 -8.40 -1.60 -6.82
CA ASN A 56 -9.13 -2.77 -7.27
C ASN A 56 -8.27 -3.67 -8.17
N ALA A 57 -7.49 -3.10 -9.09
CA ALA A 57 -6.57 -3.86 -9.94
C ALA A 57 -5.51 -4.60 -9.11
N PHE A 58 -4.91 -3.92 -8.13
CA PHE A 58 -3.95 -4.51 -7.21
C PHE A 58 -4.58 -5.63 -6.38
N HIS A 59 -5.75 -5.38 -5.77
CA HIS A 59 -6.45 -6.38 -4.95
C HIS A 59 -6.80 -7.64 -5.74
N ASN A 60 -7.29 -7.48 -6.97
CA ASN A 60 -7.59 -8.60 -7.85
C ASN A 60 -6.32 -9.40 -8.21
N LYS A 61 -5.18 -8.71 -8.45
CA LYS A 61 -3.88 -9.35 -8.63
C LYS A 61 -3.50 -10.19 -7.41
N MET A 62 -3.57 -9.61 -6.22
CA MET A 62 -3.17 -10.30 -4.99
C MET A 62 -4.09 -11.48 -4.66
N LYS A 63 -5.40 -11.35 -4.86
CA LYS A 63 -6.34 -12.49 -4.73
C LYS A 63 -6.00 -13.64 -5.66
N ARG A 64 -5.58 -13.36 -6.88
CA ARG A 64 -5.09 -14.40 -7.81
C ARG A 64 -3.82 -15.05 -7.28
N ARG A 65 -2.86 -14.26 -6.75
CA ARG A 65 -1.62 -14.79 -6.15
C ARG A 65 -1.89 -15.69 -4.94
N LEU A 66 -2.84 -15.34 -4.07
CA LEU A 66 -3.25 -16.19 -2.96
C LEU A 66 -3.72 -17.57 -3.47
N LYS A 67 -4.60 -17.60 -4.47
CA LYS A 67 -5.08 -18.85 -5.09
C LYS A 67 -3.95 -19.67 -5.72
N GLU A 68 -3.06 -19.03 -6.48
CA GLU A 68 -1.89 -19.67 -7.12
C GLU A 68 -0.94 -20.30 -6.09
N ASN A 69 -0.91 -19.78 -4.86
CA ASN A 69 -0.07 -20.29 -3.77
C ASN A 69 -0.81 -21.22 -2.78
N ASN A 70 -2.08 -21.59 -3.07
CA ASN A 70 -2.94 -22.38 -2.20
C ASN A 70 -3.04 -21.79 -0.77
N ILE A 71 -3.25 -20.47 -0.70
CA ILE A 71 -3.49 -19.76 0.55
C ILE A 71 -4.99 -19.48 0.62
N ASP A 72 -5.64 -20.12 1.59
CA ASP A 72 -7.05 -19.92 1.88
C ASP A 72 -7.21 -18.72 2.82
N GLY A 73 -8.33 -18.02 2.67
CA GLY A 73 -8.69 -16.87 3.50
C GLY A 73 -9.03 -15.62 2.68
N GLU A 74 -9.74 -14.71 3.33
CA GLU A 74 -10.09 -13.40 2.76
C GLU A 74 -9.24 -12.31 3.41
N PHE A 75 -8.30 -11.77 2.64
CA PHE A 75 -7.43 -10.70 3.08
C PHE A 75 -7.86 -9.36 2.49
N SER A 76 -7.87 -8.31 3.33
CA SER A 76 -8.20 -6.97 2.90
C SER A 76 -7.11 -6.38 1.99
N CYS A 77 -7.50 -5.43 1.14
CA CYS A 77 -6.55 -4.74 0.29
C CYS A 77 -5.47 -4.03 1.11
N GLU A 78 -5.81 -3.51 2.28
CA GLU A 78 -4.90 -2.80 3.17
C GLU A 78 -3.74 -3.69 3.62
N ILE A 79 -4.05 -4.89 4.16
CA ILE A 79 -3.00 -5.78 4.66
C ILE A 79 -2.16 -6.34 3.50
N LEU A 80 -2.79 -6.69 2.38
CA LEU A 80 -2.08 -7.17 1.19
C LEU A 80 -1.16 -6.11 0.61
N SER A 81 -1.61 -4.85 0.50
CA SER A 81 -0.78 -3.75 0.04
C SER A 81 0.38 -3.50 0.99
N PHE A 82 0.13 -3.50 2.29
CA PHE A 82 1.17 -3.25 3.27
C PHE A 82 2.27 -4.33 3.26
N LEU A 83 1.88 -5.60 3.20
CA LEU A 83 2.84 -6.70 3.09
C LEU A 83 3.61 -6.69 1.76
N HIS A 84 2.97 -6.29 0.66
CA HIS A 84 3.64 -6.10 -0.62
C HIS A 84 4.73 -5.03 -0.54
N GLU A 85 4.43 -3.87 0.08
CA GLU A 85 5.44 -2.82 0.25
C GLU A 85 6.59 -3.25 1.17
N ILE A 86 6.31 -4.03 2.22
CA ILE A 86 7.36 -4.66 3.02
C ILE A 86 8.18 -5.63 2.15
N GLY A 87 7.52 -6.39 1.28
CA GLY A 87 8.17 -7.28 0.31
C GLY A 87 9.20 -6.56 -0.56
N HIS A 88 8.90 -5.34 -1.03
CA HIS A 88 9.87 -4.52 -1.75
C HIS A 88 11.12 -4.23 -0.89
N ILE A 89 10.95 -3.92 0.39
CA ILE A 89 12.07 -3.63 1.30
C ILE A 89 12.97 -4.87 1.49
N TYR A 90 12.36 -6.07 1.58
CA TYR A 90 13.12 -7.31 1.76
C TYR A 90 13.78 -7.85 0.49
N THR A 91 13.20 -7.54 -0.68
CA THR A 91 13.67 -8.04 -1.97
C THR A 91 14.44 -7.01 -2.78
N TYR A 92 14.62 -5.79 -2.26
CA TYR A 92 15.29 -4.70 -2.97
C TYR A 92 16.67 -5.08 -3.48
N LYS A 93 16.89 -4.82 -4.78
CA LYS A 93 18.18 -4.91 -5.45
C LYS A 93 18.34 -3.70 -6.37
N ARG A 94 19.40 -2.93 -6.20
CA ARG A 94 19.65 -1.69 -6.97
C ARG A 94 19.56 -1.86 -8.49
N ILE A 95 19.99 -3.00 -9.03
CA ILE A 95 19.92 -3.26 -10.48
C ILE A 95 18.46 -3.37 -10.97
N ASN A 96 17.57 -3.90 -10.14
CA ASN A 96 16.15 -4.00 -10.48
C ASN A 96 15.46 -2.64 -10.42
N GLU A 97 15.90 -1.75 -9.55
CA GLU A 97 15.40 -0.38 -9.43
C GLU A 97 15.66 0.43 -10.71
N ILE A 98 16.86 0.35 -11.29
CA ILE A 98 17.17 1.06 -12.53
C ILE A 98 16.21 0.63 -13.65
N LYS A 99 15.96 -0.68 -13.78
CA LYS A 99 15.01 -1.23 -14.77
C LYS A 99 13.57 -0.80 -14.48
N TYR A 100 13.20 -0.75 -13.20
CA TYR A 100 11.88 -0.30 -12.74
C TYR A 100 11.67 1.19 -13.07
N ASN A 101 12.63 2.05 -12.76
CA ASN A 101 12.52 3.49 -13.00
C ASN A 101 12.40 3.80 -14.49
N ILE A 102 13.18 3.15 -15.36
CA ILE A 102 13.04 3.28 -16.82
C ILE A 102 11.64 2.86 -17.25
N GLY A 103 11.18 1.71 -16.77
CA GLY A 103 9.85 1.22 -17.04
C GLY A 103 8.77 2.23 -16.60
N THR A 104 8.85 2.75 -15.38
CA THR A 104 7.88 3.71 -14.82
C THR A 104 7.82 5.01 -15.63
N ILE A 105 8.95 5.52 -16.10
CA ILE A 105 9.01 6.71 -16.97
C ILE A 105 8.29 6.44 -18.29
N ILE A 106 8.59 5.32 -18.96
CA ILE A 106 7.91 4.92 -20.21
C ILE A 106 6.41 4.83 -20.00
N ILE A 107 5.99 4.32 -18.87
CA ILE A 107 4.59 4.20 -18.49
C ILE A 107 3.91 5.56 -18.30
N GLN A 108 4.50 6.45 -17.55
CA GLN A 108 3.94 7.79 -17.32
C GLN A 108 3.78 8.54 -18.63
N GLU A 109 4.74 8.42 -19.55
CA GLU A 109 4.68 8.97 -20.90
C GLU A 109 3.53 8.34 -21.72
N LEU A 110 3.36 7.03 -21.64
CA LEU A 110 2.27 6.35 -22.34
C LEU A 110 0.91 6.70 -21.75
N GLN A 111 0.78 6.82 -20.43
CA GLN A 111 -0.48 7.26 -19.78
C GLN A 111 -0.86 8.67 -20.20
N ALA A 112 0.11 9.59 -20.25
CA ALA A 112 -0.13 10.96 -20.69
C ALA A 112 -0.61 11.05 -22.14
N LYS A 113 -0.11 10.16 -23.01
CA LYS A 113 -0.47 10.10 -24.44
C LYS A 113 -1.75 9.33 -24.74
N PHE A 114 -2.08 8.33 -23.93
CA PHE A 114 -3.17 7.39 -24.18
C PHE A 114 -4.13 7.32 -22.97
N ALA A 115 -4.76 8.44 -22.62
CA ALA A 115 -5.77 8.51 -21.54
C ALA A 115 -7.01 7.62 -21.78
N ASN A 116 -6.88 6.53 -22.54
CA ASN A 116 -7.95 5.61 -22.90
C ASN A 116 -7.99 4.43 -21.90
N PRO A 117 -9.13 4.17 -21.24
CA PRO A 117 -9.30 3.06 -20.29
C PRO A 117 -8.88 1.68 -20.81
N LYS A 118 -8.98 1.44 -22.13
CA LYS A 118 -8.56 0.17 -22.76
C LYS A 118 -7.07 -0.16 -22.55
N TYR A 119 -6.22 0.84 -22.37
CA TYR A 119 -4.79 0.62 -22.18
C TYR A 119 -4.39 0.47 -20.72
N LEU A 120 -5.29 0.82 -19.77
CA LEU A 120 -5.03 0.68 -18.34
C LEU A 120 -4.82 -0.78 -17.94
N ASP A 121 -5.61 -1.71 -18.48
CA ASP A 121 -5.48 -3.15 -18.17
C ASP A 121 -4.17 -3.72 -18.70
N PHE A 122 -3.80 -3.39 -19.94
CA PHE A 122 -2.51 -3.78 -20.52
C PHE A 122 -1.36 -3.26 -19.66
N PHE A 123 -1.49 -2.03 -19.23
CA PHE A 123 -0.54 -1.30 -18.42
C PHE A 123 -0.35 -1.94 -17.03
N TYR A 124 -1.45 -2.19 -16.30
CA TYR A 124 -1.38 -2.86 -15.00
C TYR A 124 -0.81 -4.28 -15.15
N ASN A 125 -1.17 -5.01 -16.19
CA ASN A 125 -0.62 -6.33 -16.45
C ASN A 125 0.90 -6.28 -16.68
N TRP A 126 1.39 -5.31 -17.44
CA TRP A 126 2.82 -5.15 -17.65
C TRP A 126 3.54 -4.73 -16.36
N TYR A 127 3.04 -3.70 -15.65
CA TYR A 127 3.59 -3.21 -14.39
C TYR A 127 3.72 -4.33 -13.36
N PHE A 128 2.63 -5.06 -13.13
CA PHE A 128 2.59 -6.15 -12.16
C PHE A 128 3.47 -7.35 -12.53
N ASN A 129 3.94 -7.42 -13.76
CA ASN A 129 4.88 -8.46 -14.21
C ASN A 129 6.35 -8.02 -14.17
N LEU A 130 6.64 -6.79 -13.77
CA LEU A 130 8.03 -6.37 -13.50
C LEU A 130 8.65 -7.27 -12.42
N LYS A 131 9.94 -7.57 -12.58
CA LYS A 131 10.62 -8.48 -11.64
C LYS A 131 10.54 -7.97 -10.20
N LEU A 132 10.68 -6.67 -9.98
CA LEU A 132 10.59 -6.05 -8.66
C LEU A 132 9.22 -6.30 -8.01
N GLU A 133 8.14 -6.11 -8.76
CA GLU A 133 6.77 -6.35 -8.30
C GLU A 133 6.52 -7.83 -7.98
N ARG A 134 7.00 -8.73 -8.85
CA ARG A 134 6.87 -10.18 -8.63
C ARG A 134 7.65 -10.67 -7.44
N ASP A 135 8.85 -10.14 -7.21
CA ASP A 135 9.67 -10.50 -6.07
C ASP A 135 8.98 -10.06 -4.77
N ALA A 136 8.39 -8.84 -4.73
CA ALA A 136 7.61 -8.36 -3.60
C ALA A 136 6.33 -9.18 -3.38
N ASP A 137 5.58 -9.48 -4.44
CA ASP A 137 4.41 -10.38 -4.37
C ASP A 137 4.78 -11.74 -3.80
N LYS A 138 5.87 -12.34 -4.32
CA LYS A 138 6.33 -13.65 -3.83
C LYS A 138 6.67 -13.61 -2.35
N TRP A 139 7.42 -12.61 -1.93
CA TRP A 139 7.76 -12.44 -0.52
C TRP A 139 6.50 -12.32 0.35
N ALA A 140 5.53 -11.49 -0.07
CA ALA A 140 4.26 -11.33 0.67
C ALA A 140 3.48 -12.64 0.76
N MET A 141 3.41 -13.43 -0.34
CA MET A 141 2.74 -14.73 -0.33
C MET A 141 3.44 -15.74 0.58
N ASP A 142 4.77 -15.83 0.50
CA ASP A 142 5.56 -16.74 1.36
C ASP A 142 5.37 -16.36 2.84
N PHE A 143 5.34 -15.05 3.16
CA PHE A 143 5.10 -14.56 4.51
C PHE A 143 3.69 -14.91 5.03
N ILE A 144 2.64 -14.63 4.23
CA ILE A 144 1.25 -14.94 4.58
C ILE A 144 1.10 -16.43 4.82
N LYS A 145 1.63 -17.27 3.92
CA LYS A 145 1.54 -18.72 4.03
C LYS A 145 2.17 -19.26 5.32
N SER A 146 3.26 -18.66 5.76
CA SER A 146 3.98 -19.09 6.97
C SER A 146 3.39 -18.51 8.26
N ASN A 147 2.55 -17.47 8.18
CA ASN A 147 2.08 -16.68 9.32
C ASN A 147 0.60 -16.29 9.19
N GLN A 148 -0.23 -17.19 8.65
CA GLN A 148 -1.60 -16.86 8.26
C GLN A 148 -2.41 -16.29 9.44
N GLU A 149 -2.44 -16.99 10.58
CA GLU A 149 -3.17 -16.54 11.78
C GLU A 149 -2.73 -15.15 12.24
N LEU A 150 -1.42 -14.88 12.24
CA LEU A 150 -0.88 -13.60 12.61
C LEU A 150 -1.31 -12.47 11.64
N VAL A 151 -1.38 -12.77 10.34
CA VAL A 151 -1.82 -11.81 9.33
C VAL A 151 -3.32 -11.52 9.45
N GLU A 152 -4.13 -12.52 9.79
CA GLU A 152 -5.56 -12.36 10.09
C GLU A 152 -5.77 -11.47 11.33
N GLU A 153 -5.01 -11.69 12.41
CA GLU A 153 -5.03 -10.81 13.59
C GLU A 153 -4.65 -9.36 13.25
N TRP A 154 -3.66 -9.17 12.39
CA TRP A 154 -3.27 -7.82 11.95
C TRP A 154 -4.35 -7.15 11.11
N GLN A 155 -5.00 -7.91 10.23
CA GLN A 155 -6.14 -7.42 9.44
C GLN A 155 -7.26 -6.93 10.35
N ASP A 156 -7.64 -7.70 11.35
CA ASP A 156 -8.69 -7.34 12.30
C ASP A 156 -8.31 -6.08 13.09
N MET A 157 -7.05 -5.99 13.51
CA MET A 157 -6.53 -4.79 14.19
C MET A 157 -6.59 -3.55 13.29
N LEU A 158 -6.24 -3.68 12.00
CA LEU A 158 -6.33 -2.58 11.03
C LEU A 158 -7.79 -2.15 10.84
N GLN A 159 -8.70 -3.10 10.63
CA GLN A 159 -10.12 -2.85 10.42
C GLN A 159 -10.78 -2.21 11.65
N LEU A 160 -10.49 -2.71 12.83
CA LEU A 160 -11.00 -2.14 14.10
C LEU A 160 -10.51 -0.70 14.27
N ASN A 161 -9.24 -0.43 14.03
CA ASN A 161 -8.67 0.91 14.11
C ASN A 161 -9.30 1.86 13.08
N TYR A 162 -9.46 1.39 11.84
CA TYR A 162 -10.10 2.16 10.77
C TYR A 162 -11.53 2.57 11.19
N ASN A 163 -12.35 1.63 11.60
CA ASN A 163 -13.73 1.88 12.04
C ASN A 163 -13.81 2.86 13.21
N LYS A 164 -12.85 2.85 14.11
CA LYS A 164 -12.80 3.73 15.28
C LYS A 164 -12.31 5.14 14.97
N VAL A 165 -11.35 5.28 14.07
CA VAL A 165 -10.61 6.54 13.87
C VAL A 165 -11.13 7.32 12.67
N MET A 166 -11.41 6.66 11.54
CA MET A 166 -11.77 7.32 10.29
C MET A 166 -13.04 8.16 10.34
N PRO A 167 -14.17 7.73 10.96
CA PRO A 167 -15.34 8.58 11.05
C PRO A 167 -15.08 9.89 11.78
N LYS A 168 -14.28 9.84 12.86
CA LYS A 168 -13.89 11.01 13.64
C LYS A 168 -12.95 11.94 12.87
N PHE A 169 -12.02 11.37 12.10
CA PHE A 169 -11.12 12.13 11.24
C PHE A 169 -11.89 12.83 10.11
N ILE A 170 -12.76 12.13 9.39
CA ILE A 170 -13.60 12.69 8.33
C ILE A 170 -14.46 13.85 8.87
N ASN A 171 -15.09 13.66 10.01
CA ASN A 171 -15.88 14.73 10.65
C ASN A 171 -15.01 15.95 11.02
N HIS A 172 -13.81 15.71 11.56
CA HIS A 172 -12.86 16.77 11.85
C HIS A 172 -12.46 17.55 10.58
N MET A 173 -12.22 16.86 9.47
CA MET A 173 -11.85 17.48 8.21
C MET A 173 -13.01 18.29 7.62
N LYS A 174 -14.25 17.76 7.65
CA LYS A 174 -15.45 18.51 7.23
C LYS A 174 -15.63 19.82 8.01
N ILE A 175 -15.47 19.79 9.33
CA ILE A 175 -15.61 20.98 10.18
C ILE A 175 -14.50 22.00 9.85
N LYS A 176 -13.28 21.54 9.62
CA LYS A 176 -12.15 22.41 9.25
C LYS A 176 -12.40 23.08 7.89
N TYR A 177 -12.78 22.29 6.88
CA TYR A 177 -13.02 22.81 5.52
C TYR A 177 -14.19 23.81 5.47
N ASN A 178 -15.28 23.52 6.18
CA ASN A 178 -16.41 24.46 6.27
C ASN A 178 -16.03 25.77 6.98
N LYS A 179 -15.11 25.74 7.95
CA LYS A 179 -14.62 26.96 8.60
C LYS A 179 -13.70 27.77 7.71
N ASP A 180 -12.87 27.10 6.90
CA ASP A 180 -11.96 27.78 5.96
C ASP A 180 -12.78 28.45 4.83
N LEU A 181 -13.89 27.85 4.37
CA LEU A 181 -14.82 28.43 3.38
C LEU A 181 -15.69 29.60 3.92
N LEU A 182 -15.88 29.71 5.24
CA LEU A 182 -16.65 30.81 5.85
C LEU A 182 -15.74 31.96 6.32
N ALA A 183 -14.43 31.81 6.17
CA ALA A 183 -13.43 32.81 6.56
C ALA A 183 -12.89 33.63 5.35
N GLU A 184 -13.29 33.24 4.13
CA GLU A 184 -13.10 34.01 2.87
C GLU A 184 -14.34 34.87 2.58
#